data_da32f52c92d3e84e2c4ce98370855b85
#
_entry.id   da32f52c92d3e84e2c4ce98370855b85
#
_cell.length_a   1.000
_cell.length_b   1.000
_cell.length_c   1.000
_cell.angle_alpha   90.00
_cell.angle_beta   90.00
_cell.angle_gamma   90.00
#
_symmetry.space_group_name_H-M   'P 1'
#
loop_
_entity.id
_entity.type
_entity.pdbx_description
1 polymer ?
#
loop_
_entity_poly.entity_id
_entity_poly.type
_entity_poly.pdbx_seq_one_letter_code
_entity_poly.pdbx_strand_id
1 'polypeptide(L)'
;FKIKKIIFLDKDENMLTELNRELLLLKNFRKANNKDFICSDLNSIDINDILLKNKVQFYLNFAAIKHVRSEENIQSIKYMFKTNSVSFIPKKLKHLKKIFSISTDKTVNPSSILGVSKNLMEMNLSKYKNKNIFVSSVRFANVAFSNGSILKYFVDRLSQKKNFGVPENVKRFFITHSEASNLCFKSLLKRNNKKIVIPNSTTLNKDYLLTEMVKKISAKFNLKIRFYKKGNITNNYKDK
;
A
#
# COMPACT_ATOMS: atom_id res chain seq x y z
N PHE A 1 -23.93 -3.06 6.24
CA PHE A 1 -23.73 -4.19 5.31
C PHE A 1 -23.51 -5.46 6.09
N LYS A 2 -24.33 -6.51 5.85
CA LYS A 2 -24.06 -7.86 6.36
C LYS A 2 -23.09 -8.53 5.39
N ILE A 3 -21.84 -8.66 5.78
CA ILE A 3 -20.81 -9.35 4.99
C ILE A 3 -21.09 -10.86 5.11
N LYS A 4 -21.30 -11.53 3.97
CA LYS A 4 -21.57 -12.97 3.91
C LYS A 4 -20.28 -13.80 3.87
N LYS A 5 -19.27 -13.33 3.13
CA LYS A 5 -17.99 -14.01 2.94
C LYS A 5 -16.88 -12.98 2.68
N ILE A 6 -15.69 -13.23 3.19
CA ILE A 6 -14.48 -12.46 2.86
C ILE A 6 -13.42 -13.44 2.36
N ILE A 7 -12.73 -13.06 1.30
CA ILE A 7 -11.59 -13.80 0.77
C ILE A 7 -10.37 -12.90 0.88
N PHE A 8 -9.36 -13.38 1.57
CA PHE A 8 -8.05 -12.74 1.69
C PHE A 8 -7.08 -13.46 0.75
N LEU A 9 -6.43 -12.69 -0.12
CA LEU A 9 -5.42 -13.20 -1.03
C LEU A 9 -4.15 -12.41 -0.84
N ASP A 10 -3.07 -13.08 -0.50
CA ASP A 10 -1.71 -12.51 -0.45
C ASP A 10 -0.71 -13.60 -0.86
N LYS A 11 0.46 -13.19 -1.32
CA LYS A 11 1.57 -14.09 -1.61
C LYS A 11 2.36 -14.50 -0.36
N ASP A 12 2.22 -13.74 0.73
CA ASP A 12 2.93 -13.95 1.99
C ASP A 12 2.04 -14.74 2.97
N GLU A 13 2.37 -16.02 3.15
CA GLU A 13 1.67 -16.92 4.08
C GLU A 13 1.72 -16.42 5.52
N ASN A 14 2.87 -15.86 5.96
CA ASN A 14 3.03 -15.38 7.32
C ASN A 14 2.09 -14.19 7.57
N MET A 15 1.98 -13.27 6.62
CA MET A 15 1.07 -12.13 6.74
C MET A 15 -0.40 -12.58 6.78
N LEU A 16 -0.78 -13.60 6.00
CA LEU A 16 -2.13 -14.17 6.07
C LEU A 16 -2.40 -14.84 7.42
N THR A 17 -1.42 -15.53 7.97
CA THR A 17 -1.50 -16.17 9.29
C THR A 17 -1.66 -15.13 10.40
N GLU A 18 -0.85 -14.07 10.40
CA GLU A 18 -0.96 -12.97 11.36
C GLU A 18 -2.32 -12.27 11.25
N LEU A 19 -2.76 -11.97 10.03
CA LEU A 19 -4.08 -11.39 9.79
C LEU A 19 -5.20 -12.27 10.38
N ASN A 20 -5.12 -13.61 10.19
CA ASN A 20 -6.11 -14.52 10.77
C ASN A 20 -6.09 -14.47 12.30
N ARG A 21 -4.91 -14.44 12.93
CA ARG A 21 -4.77 -14.31 14.39
C ARG A 21 -5.41 -13.02 14.90
N GLU A 22 -5.13 -11.88 14.25
CA GLU A 22 -5.74 -10.60 14.61
C GLU A 22 -7.27 -10.60 14.44
N LEU A 23 -7.78 -11.19 13.37
CA LEU A 23 -9.22 -11.29 13.13
C LEU A 23 -9.93 -12.16 14.18
N LEU A 24 -9.28 -13.19 14.69
CA LEU A 24 -9.83 -14.02 15.77
C LEU A 24 -9.99 -13.29 17.11
N LEU A 25 -9.23 -12.20 17.32
CA LEU A 25 -9.40 -11.34 18.50
C LEU A 25 -10.67 -10.47 18.43
N LEU A 26 -11.19 -10.24 17.25
CA LEU A 26 -12.38 -9.45 17.03
C LEU A 26 -13.66 -10.26 17.25
N LYS A 27 -14.49 -9.91 18.23
CA LYS A 27 -15.72 -10.64 18.59
C LYS A 27 -16.61 -10.98 17.41
N ASN A 28 -16.78 -10.05 16.47
CA ASN A 28 -17.62 -10.21 15.29
C ASN A 28 -17.04 -11.16 14.23
N PHE A 29 -15.72 -11.39 14.24
CA PHE A 29 -15.02 -12.28 13.31
C PHE A 29 -14.79 -13.68 13.86
N ARG A 30 -14.83 -13.88 15.19
CA ARG A 30 -14.69 -15.21 15.83
C ARG A 30 -15.74 -16.21 15.34
N LYS A 31 -16.97 -15.76 15.17
CA LYS A 31 -18.13 -16.60 14.75
C LYS A 31 -18.34 -16.66 13.23
N ALA A 32 -17.54 -15.93 12.46
CA ALA A 32 -17.73 -15.88 11.01
C ALA A 32 -16.96 -17.06 10.35
N ASN A 33 -17.64 -18.17 10.10
CA ASN A 33 -17.12 -19.33 9.35
C ASN A 33 -16.91 -19.05 7.85
N ASN A 34 -17.08 -17.82 7.39
CA ASN A 34 -17.08 -17.45 5.99
C ASN A 34 -15.85 -16.63 5.62
N LYS A 35 -14.67 -17.10 6.00
CA LYS A 35 -13.37 -16.51 5.63
C LYS A 35 -12.54 -17.54 4.88
N ASP A 36 -12.03 -17.15 3.71
CA ASP A 36 -11.06 -17.94 2.98
C ASP A 36 -9.74 -17.17 2.93
N PHE A 37 -8.64 -17.89 3.12
CA PHE A 37 -7.28 -17.36 2.97
C PHE A 37 -6.60 -18.10 1.82
N ILE A 38 -6.18 -17.35 0.80
CA ILE A 38 -5.53 -17.89 -0.40
C ILE A 38 -4.10 -17.36 -0.42
N CYS A 39 -3.12 -18.24 -0.21
CA CYS A 39 -1.71 -17.91 -0.39
C CYS A 39 -1.34 -18.08 -1.86
N SER A 40 -1.25 -16.98 -2.60
CA SER A 40 -0.87 -17.00 -4.01
C SER A 40 -0.42 -15.62 -4.49
N ASP A 41 0.50 -15.61 -5.46
CA ASP A 41 0.87 -14.39 -6.16
C ASP A 41 -0.24 -13.95 -7.12
N LEU A 42 -0.64 -12.69 -7.05
CA LEU A 42 -1.63 -12.09 -7.95
C LEU A 42 -1.23 -12.20 -9.43
N ASN A 43 0.07 -12.32 -9.72
CA ASN A 43 0.59 -12.48 -11.09
C ASN A 43 0.51 -13.93 -11.63
N SER A 44 0.27 -14.90 -10.77
CA SER A 44 0.21 -16.33 -11.11
C SER A 44 -1.20 -16.92 -11.03
N ILE A 45 -2.15 -16.23 -10.41
CA ILE A 45 -3.52 -16.70 -10.23
C ILE A 45 -4.48 -16.00 -11.21
N ASP A 46 -5.50 -16.71 -11.68
CA ASP A 46 -6.61 -16.06 -12.39
C ASP A 46 -7.61 -15.48 -11.41
N ILE A 47 -7.48 -14.18 -11.15
CA ILE A 47 -8.38 -13.45 -10.27
C ILE A 47 -9.86 -13.53 -10.75
N ASN A 48 -10.09 -13.69 -12.06
CA ASN A 48 -11.44 -13.77 -12.58
C ASN A 48 -12.18 -15.04 -12.12
N ASP A 49 -11.46 -16.13 -11.97
CA ASP A 49 -12.04 -17.37 -11.46
C ASP A 49 -12.45 -17.23 -10.00
N ILE A 50 -11.61 -16.61 -9.17
CA ILE A 50 -11.96 -16.33 -7.77
C ILE A 50 -13.21 -15.45 -7.69
N LEU A 51 -13.24 -14.37 -8.49
CA LEU A 51 -14.34 -13.42 -8.48
C LEU A 51 -15.66 -14.06 -8.91
N LEU A 52 -15.64 -14.91 -9.93
CA LEU A 52 -16.83 -15.60 -10.44
C LEU A 52 -17.32 -16.71 -9.51
N LYS A 53 -16.43 -17.66 -9.15
CA LYS A 53 -16.79 -18.81 -8.30
C LYS A 53 -17.39 -18.37 -6.97
N ASN A 54 -16.87 -17.28 -6.40
CA ASN A 54 -17.34 -16.76 -5.12
C ASN A 54 -18.40 -15.66 -5.24
N LYS A 55 -18.85 -15.33 -6.43
CA LYS A 55 -19.85 -14.27 -6.68
C LYS A 55 -19.49 -12.95 -5.99
N VAL A 56 -18.21 -12.55 -6.10
CA VAL A 56 -17.64 -11.39 -5.40
C VAL A 56 -18.31 -10.11 -5.86
N GLN A 57 -18.83 -9.33 -4.90
CA GLN A 57 -19.47 -8.04 -5.16
C GLN A 57 -18.53 -6.85 -4.97
N PHE A 58 -17.62 -6.94 -4.02
CA PHE A 58 -16.64 -5.89 -3.68
C PHE A 58 -15.24 -6.45 -3.85
N TYR A 59 -14.50 -5.89 -4.78
CA TYR A 59 -13.10 -6.25 -5.00
C TYR A 59 -12.20 -5.11 -4.53
N LEU A 60 -11.37 -5.41 -3.52
CA LEU A 60 -10.48 -4.46 -2.87
C LEU A 60 -9.04 -4.85 -3.18
N ASN A 61 -8.37 -4.06 -4.00
CA ASN A 61 -6.98 -4.29 -4.35
C ASN A 61 -6.04 -3.45 -3.48
N PHE A 62 -5.36 -4.13 -2.56
CA PHE A 62 -4.29 -3.58 -1.72
C PHE A 62 -2.90 -4.02 -2.18
N ALA A 63 -2.81 -4.94 -3.14
CA ALA A 63 -1.54 -5.44 -3.64
C ALA A 63 -0.74 -4.34 -4.33
N ALA A 64 0.54 -4.21 -3.97
CA ALA A 64 1.44 -3.25 -4.58
C ALA A 64 2.91 -3.59 -4.36
N ILE A 65 3.72 -3.35 -5.37
CA ILE A 65 5.16 -3.21 -5.25
C ILE A 65 5.45 -1.72 -5.10
N LYS A 66 6.04 -1.32 -3.97
CA LYS A 66 6.09 0.10 -3.55
C LYS A 66 7.49 0.67 -3.31
N HIS A 67 8.53 -0.15 -3.41
CA HIS A 67 9.90 0.29 -3.13
C HIS A 67 10.59 0.80 -4.38
N VAL A 68 11.17 2.01 -4.30
CA VAL A 68 11.95 2.62 -5.39
C VAL A 68 13.17 1.77 -5.75
N ARG A 69 13.77 1.06 -4.78
CA ARG A 69 14.87 0.12 -5.05
C ARG A 69 14.52 -0.93 -6.12
N SER A 70 13.26 -1.30 -6.24
CA SER A 70 12.81 -2.21 -7.30
C SER A 70 12.91 -1.60 -8.70
N GLU A 71 13.19 -0.31 -8.82
CA GLU A 71 13.35 0.40 -10.09
C GLU A 71 14.77 0.25 -10.70
N GLU A 72 15.71 -0.35 -9.96
CA GLU A 72 17.09 -0.57 -10.40
C GLU A 72 17.26 -1.81 -11.27
N ASN A 73 16.28 -2.74 -11.28
CA ASN A 73 16.35 -4.01 -11.99
C ASN A 73 15.15 -4.18 -12.91
N ILE A 74 15.40 -4.51 -14.18
CA ILE A 74 14.37 -4.64 -15.22
C ILE A 74 13.30 -5.71 -14.90
N GLN A 75 13.66 -6.81 -14.25
CA GLN A 75 12.71 -7.85 -13.87
C GLN A 75 11.81 -7.36 -12.74
N SER A 76 12.36 -6.62 -11.80
CA SER A 76 11.59 -5.98 -10.71
C SER A 76 10.65 -4.91 -11.26
N ILE A 77 11.08 -4.14 -12.27
CA ILE A 77 10.24 -3.16 -12.96
C ILE A 77 9.07 -3.87 -13.66
N LYS A 78 9.33 -4.92 -14.43
CA LYS A 78 8.29 -5.72 -15.09
C LYS A 78 7.29 -6.29 -14.08
N TYR A 79 7.80 -6.84 -12.98
CA TYR A 79 6.97 -7.35 -11.89
C TYR A 79 6.12 -6.25 -11.24
N MET A 80 6.70 -5.07 -11.01
CA MET A 80 6.00 -3.90 -10.49
C MET A 80 4.85 -3.47 -11.41
N PHE A 81 5.09 -3.32 -12.71
CA PHE A 81 4.05 -2.96 -13.67
C PHE A 81 2.96 -4.03 -13.72
N LYS A 82 3.33 -5.30 -13.79
CA LYS A 82 2.37 -6.41 -13.82
C LYS A 82 1.49 -6.40 -12.58
N THR A 83 2.08 -6.33 -11.39
CA THR A 83 1.35 -6.33 -10.11
C THR A 83 0.52 -5.07 -9.91
N ASN A 84 1.11 -3.88 -10.14
CA ASN A 84 0.44 -2.62 -9.84
C ASN A 84 -0.64 -2.25 -10.86
N SER A 85 -0.51 -2.66 -12.13
CA SER A 85 -1.32 -2.09 -13.21
C SER A 85 -2.14 -3.09 -14.02
N VAL A 86 -1.78 -4.38 -14.01
CA VAL A 86 -2.35 -5.36 -14.95
C VAL A 86 -3.06 -6.50 -14.23
N SER A 87 -2.37 -7.25 -13.38
CA SER A 87 -2.85 -8.54 -12.86
C SER A 87 -4.09 -8.44 -11.98
N PHE A 88 -4.33 -7.27 -11.35
CA PHE A 88 -5.53 -7.07 -10.55
C PHE A 88 -6.78 -6.68 -11.37
N ILE A 89 -6.64 -6.46 -12.69
CA ILE A 89 -7.74 -5.95 -13.52
C ILE A 89 -8.75 -7.08 -13.81
N PRO A 90 -9.98 -7.02 -13.29
CA PRO A 90 -10.98 -8.05 -13.55
C PRO A 90 -11.53 -7.90 -14.97
N LYS A 91 -11.60 -9.03 -15.69
CA LYS A 91 -12.20 -9.09 -17.03
C LYS A 91 -13.66 -9.55 -16.97
N LYS A 92 -14.00 -10.41 -16.01
CA LYS A 92 -15.33 -10.98 -15.80
C LYS A 92 -16.03 -10.24 -14.67
N LEU A 93 -17.09 -9.51 -14.97
CA LEU A 93 -17.68 -8.50 -14.09
C LEU A 93 -19.06 -8.87 -13.53
N LYS A 94 -19.58 -10.05 -13.84
CA LYS A 94 -20.99 -10.46 -13.63
C LYS A 94 -21.58 -10.09 -12.26
N HIS A 95 -20.80 -10.23 -11.20
CA HIS A 95 -21.26 -10.01 -9.83
C HIS A 95 -20.68 -8.76 -9.18
N LEU A 96 -19.68 -8.13 -9.83
CA LEU A 96 -18.99 -6.99 -9.26
C LEU A 96 -19.89 -5.75 -9.22
N LYS A 97 -19.93 -5.13 -8.05
CA LYS A 97 -20.60 -3.84 -7.80
C LYS A 97 -19.59 -2.73 -7.55
N LYS A 98 -18.45 -3.08 -6.97
CA LYS A 98 -17.40 -2.11 -6.66
C LYS A 98 -15.99 -2.68 -6.83
N ILE A 99 -15.11 -1.85 -7.40
CA ILE A 99 -13.66 -2.06 -7.46
C ILE A 99 -13.00 -0.91 -6.74
N PHE A 100 -12.12 -1.23 -5.80
CA PHE A 100 -11.31 -0.28 -5.07
C PHE A 100 -9.84 -0.63 -5.22
N SER A 101 -8.96 0.38 -5.36
CA SER A 101 -7.52 0.15 -5.34
C SER A 101 -6.77 1.28 -4.63
N ILE A 102 -5.72 0.91 -3.90
CA ILE A 102 -4.81 1.88 -3.29
C ILE A 102 -3.89 2.50 -4.35
N SER A 103 -3.81 3.83 -4.32
CA SER A 103 -2.90 4.64 -5.11
C SER A 103 -1.95 5.46 -4.23
N THR A 104 -1.24 6.39 -4.83
CA THR A 104 -0.21 7.20 -4.17
C THR A 104 -0.23 8.63 -4.69
N ASP A 105 0.27 9.57 -3.89
CA ASP A 105 0.55 10.96 -4.26
C ASP A 105 1.49 11.09 -5.47
N LYS A 106 2.37 10.10 -5.67
CA LYS A 106 3.36 10.05 -6.76
C LYS A 106 2.75 9.91 -8.16
N THR A 107 1.45 9.67 -8.27
CA THR A 107 0.73 9.61 -9.54
C THR A 107 0.43 10.99 -10.12
N VAL A 108 0.46 12.05 -9.34
CA VAL A 108 0.11 13.43 -9.79
C VAL A 108 1.14 13.96 -10.77
N ASN A 109 2.42 13.81 -10.44
CA ASN A 109 3.54 14.14 -11.32
C ASN A 109 4.56 13.00 -11.22
N PRO A 110 4.39 11.93 -12.01
CA PRO A 110 5.14 10.70 -11.84
C PRO A 110 6.59 10.85 -12.30
N SER A 111 7.49 11.05 -11.35
CA SER A 111 8.95 11.08 -11.55
C SER A 111 9.62 9.75 -11.25
N SER A 112 8.86 8.71 -10.90
CA SER A 112 9.34 7.36 -10.60
C SER A 112 8.51 6.31 -11.32
N ILE A 113 9.09 5.14 -11.56
CA ILE A 113 8.39 3.99 -12.17
C ILE A 113 7.19 3.56 -11.32
N LEU A 114 7.33 3.60 -10.01
CA LEU A 114 6.21 3.38 -9.09
C LEU A 114 5.06 4.36 -9.36
N GLY A 115 5.33 5.65 -9.48
CA GLY A 115 4.32 6.66 -9.79
C GLY A 115 3.63 6.38 -11.12
N VAL A 116 4.40 6.07 -12.17
CA VAL A 116 3.88 5.70 -13.51
C VAL A 116 3.02 4.44 -13.44
N SER A 117 3.47 3.38 -12.75
CA SER A 117 2.72 2.12 -12.65
C SER A 117 1.37 2.32 -11.94
N LYS A 118 1.32 3.15 -10.91
CA LYS A 118 0.07 3.48 -10.22
C LYS A 118 -0.83 4.43 -11.01
N ASN A 119 -0.26 5.33 -11.80
CA ASN A 119 -1.04 6.16 -12.74
C ASN A 119 -1.71 5.27 -13.79
N LEU A 120 -0.98 4.33 -14.39
CA LEU A 120 -1.55 3.35 -15.32
C LEU A 120 -2.66 2.50 -14.68
N MET A 121 -2.51 2.14 -13.39
CA MET A 121 -3.58 1.51 -12.62
C MET A 121 -4.87 2.35 -12.61
N GLU A 122 -4.75 3.63 -12.29
CA GLU A 122 -5.91 4.54 -12.24
C GLU A 122 -6.56 4.70 -13.62
N MET A 123 -5.75 4.79 -14.68
CA MET A 123 -6.24 4.82 -16.06
C MET A 123 -6.98 3.52 -16.42
N ASN A 124 -6.46 2.37 -16.06
CA ASN A 124 -7.13 1.09 -16.28
C ASN A 124 -8.45 0.98 -15.51
N LEU A 125 -8.48 1.43 -14.26
CA LEU A 125 -9.73 1.49 -13.49
C LEU A 125 -10.77 2.41 -14.13
N SER A 126 -10.35 3.50 -14.77
CA SER A 126 -11.28 4.43 -15.44
C SER A 126 -12.05 3.80 -16.60
N LYS A 127 -11.56 2.72 -17.20
CA LYS A 127 -12.22 1.97 -18.28
C LYS A 127 -13.52 1.29 -17.85
N TYR A 128 -13.73 1.06 -16.54
CA TYR A 128 -14.99 0.50 -16.02
C TYR A 128 -16.12 1.53 -15.90
N LYS A 129 -15.90 2.71 -16.38
CA LYS A 129 -16.77 3.89 -16.27
C LYS A 129 -18.23 3.65 -16.64
N ASN A 130 -18.45 2.88 -17.68
CA ASN A 130 -19.76 2.70 -18.29
C ASN A 130 -20.36 1.31 -18.01
N LYS A 131 -19.86 0.57 -17.01
CA LYS A 131 -20.21 -0.84 -16.76
C LYS A 131 -21.05 -1.05 -15.49
N ASN A 132 -21.76 -0.04 -15.01
CA ASN A 132 -22.55 -0.09 -13.77
C ASN A 132 -21.78 -0.59 -12.53
N ILE A 133 -20.43 -0.42 -12.55
CA ILE A 133 -19.54 -0.78 -11.46
C ILE A 133 -18.97 0.51 -10.86
N PHE A 134 -19.11 0.66 -9.56
CA PHE A 134 -18.48 1.77 -8.86
C PHE A 134 -16.98 1.53 -8.76
N VAL A 135 -16.19 2.49 -9.22
CA VAL A 135 -14.74 2.44 -9.16
C VAL A 135 -14.22 3.58 -8.32
N SER A 136 -13.32 3.28 -7.41
CA SER A 136 -12.66 4.31 -6.60
C SER A 136 -11.22 3.92 -6.27
N SER A 137 -10.39 4.94 -6.06
CA SER A 137 -9.04 4.79 -5.53
C SER A 137 -8.76 5.86 -4.47
N VAL A 138 -7.74 5.60 -3.65
CA VAL A 138 -7.25 6.55 -2.65
C VAL A 138 -5.79 6.82 -2.92
N ARG A 139 -5.44 8.10 -3.07
CA ARG A 139 -4.05 8.56 -3.09
C ARG A 139 -3.68 9.03 -1.69
N PHE A 140 -2.63 8.50 -1.12
CA PHE A 140 -2.05 9.04 0.09
C PHE A 140 -0.53 9.07 0.04
N ALA A 141 0.04 9.88 0.90
CA ALA A 141 1.46 10.00 1.13
C ALA A 141 2.02 8.77 1.85
N ASN A 142 3.16 8.90 2.50
CA ASN A 142 3.75 7.78 3.23
C ASN A 142 2.92 7.46 4.48
N VAL A 143 2.52 6.20 4.62
CA VAL A 143 1.88 5.73 5.85
C VAL A 143 2.97 5.50 6.90
N ALA A 144 2.92 6.25 7.99
CA ALA A 144 3.92 6.21 9.04
C ALA A 144 4.00 4.81 9.65
N PHE A 145 5.21 4.31 9.86
CA PHE A 145 5.52 3.00 10.47
C PHE A 145 4.91 1.78 9.77
N SER A 146 4.44 1.93 8.53
CA SER A 146 4.00 0.77 7.73
C SER A 146 5.18 -0.15 7.40
N ASN A 147 4.92 -1.43 7.14
CA ASN A 147 5.96 -2.40 6.78
C ASN A 147 6.80 -1.91 5.59
N GLY A 148 8.14 -1.95 5.76
CA GLY A 148 9.10 -1.43 4.78
C GLY A 148 9.14 0.10 4.65
N SER A 149 8.44 0.86 5.51
CA SER A 149 8.55 2.32 5.52
C SER A 149 9.86 2.78 6.16
N ILE A 150 10.32 3.96 5.75
CA ILE A 150 11.56 4.54 6.28
C ILE A 150 11.51 4.79 7.80
N LEU A 151 10.35 5.15 8.33
CA LEU A 151 10.19 5.38 9.78
C LEU A 151 10.28 4.06 10.56
N LYS A 152 9.66 2.98 10.04
CA LYS A 152 9.81 1.65 10.65
C LYS A 152 11.26 1.18 10.61
N TYR A 153 11.94 1.35 9.46
CA TYR A 153 13.36 1.04 9.34
C TYR A 153 14.20 1.76 10.41
N PHE A 154 13.95 3.06 10.63
CA PHE A 154 14.66 3.80 11.67
C PHE A 154 14.41 3.24 13.07
N VAL A 155 13.16 2.94 13.41
CA VAL A 155 12.82 2.35 14.71
C VAL A 155 13.48 0.99 14.88
N ASP A 156 13.42 0.12 13.88
CA ASP A 156 14.02 -1.21 13.92
C ASP A 156 15.56 -1.15 14.08
N ARG A 157 16.24 -0.18 13.43
CA ARG A 157 17.69 0.02 13.60
C ARG A 157 18.03 0.56 14.99
N LEU A 158 17.25 1.51 15.48
CA LEU A 158 17.43 2.08 16.83
C LEU A 158 17.23 1.01 17.91
N SER A 159 16.19 0.19 17.81
CA SER A 159 15.92 -0.89 18.77
C SER A 159 17.02 -1.95 18.79
N GLN A 160 17.64 -2.22 17.63
CA GLN A 160 18.77 -3.15 17.49
C GLN A 160 20.13 -2.51 17.79
N LYS A 161 20.18 -1.24 18.18
CA LYS A 161 21.42 -0.46 18.39
C LYS A 161 22.36 -0.46 17.18
N LYS A 162 21.81 -0.57 15.96
CA LYS A 162 22.58 -0.61 14.71
C LYS A 162 22.72 0.79 14.10
N ASN A 163 23.90 1.05 13.53
CA ASN A 163 24.13 2.27 12.77
C ASN A 163 23.25 2.32 11.51
N PHE A 164 22.83 3.51 11.13
CA PHE A 164 22.12 3.77 9.88
C PHE A 164 22.33 5.19 9.41
N GLY A 165 22.15 5.41 8.12
CA GLY A 165 22.23 6.73 7.52
C GLY A 165 20.85 7.36 7.37
N VAL A 166 20.79 8.67 7.51
CA VAL A 166 19.58 9.48 7.28
C VAL A 166 19.89 10.54 6.23
N PRO A 167 19.13 10.60 5.12
CA PRO A 167 19.38 11.61 4.10
C PRO A 167 19.04 13.01 4.63
N GLU A 168 19.98 13.93 4.46
CA GLU A 168 19.80 15.33 4.79
C GLU A 168 18.82 16.01 3.82
N ASN A 169 18.11 17.02 4.30
CA ASN A 169 17.22 17.88 3.50
C ASN A 169 16.11 17.12 2.75
N VAL A 170 15.74 15.93 3.21
CA VAL A 170 14.62 15.17 2.62
C VAL A 170 13.37 15.37 3.48
N LYS A 171 12.37 16.00 2.88
CA LYS A 171 11.06 16.19 3.47
C LYS A 171 10.05 15.18 2.94
N ARG A 172 9.11 14.74 3.76
CA ARG A 172 8.04 13.81 3.41
C ARG A 172 6.75 14.16 4.13
N PHE A 173 5.63 13.98 3.44
CA PHE A 173 4.33 13.95 4.08
C PHE A 173 4.07 12.55 4.64
N PHE A 174 3.45 12.51 5.81
CA PHE A 174 3.05 11.27 6.46
C PHE A 174 1.59 11.34 6.88
N ILE A 175 0.94 10.19 6.83
CA ILE A 175 -0.36 9.96 7.44
C ILE A 175 -0.27 8.74 8.38
N THR A 176 -1.13 8.69 9.35
CA THR A 176 -1.25 7.54 10.26
C THR A 176 -1.99 6.38 9.60
N HIS A 177 -1.88 5.17 10.16
CA HIS A 177 -2.69 4.02 9.74
C HIS A 177 -4.19 4.28 9.88
N SER A 178 -4.61 4.96 10.96
CA SER A 178 -6.01 5.31 11.19
C SER A 178 -6.54 6.26 10.10
N GLU A 179 -5.79 7.30 9.76
CA GLU A 179 -6.16 8.23 8.68
C GLU A 179 -6.23 7.52 7.32
N ALA A 180 -5.24 6.67 7.00
CA ALA A 180 -5.24 5.87 5.78
C ALA A 180 -6.47 4.95 5.71
N SER A 181 -6.78 4.24 6.80
CA SER A 181 -7.96 3.38 6.91
C SER A 181 -9.27 4.17 6.73
N ASN A 182 -9.40 5.31 7.39
CA ASN A 182 -10.57 6.18 7.27
C ASN A 182 -10.77 6.69 5.83
N LEU A 183 -9.70 7.03 5.13
CA LEU A 183 -9.77 7.40 3.70
C LEU A 183 -10.24 6.24 2.83
N CYS A 184 -9.74 5.03 3.08
CA CYS A 184 -10.21 3.83 2.38
C CYS A 184 -11.69 3.59 2.64
N PHE A 185 -12.15 3.64 3.88
CA PHE A 185 -13.57 3.49 4.24
C PHE A 185 -14.44 4.56 3.59
N LYS A 186 -14.04 5.83 3.65
CA LYS A 186 -14.77 6.92 2.98
C LYS A 186 -14.90 6.67 1.47
N SER A 187 -13.85 6.16 0.84
CA SER A 187 -13.86 5.82 -0.58
C SER A 187 -14.76 4.62 -0.89
N LEU A 188 -14.76 3.61 -0.02
CA LEU A 188 -15.60 2.42 -0.17
C LEU A 188 -17.08 2.70 0.01
N LEU A 189 -17.46 3.56 0.95
CA LEU A 189 -18.85 3.87 1.25
C LEU A 189 -19.50 4.82 0.24
N LYS A 190 -18.70 5.65 -0.45
CA LYS A 190 -19.22 6.57 -1.47
C LYS A 190 -19.70 5.79 -2.70
N ARG A 191 -20.96 6.02 -3.11
CA ARG A 191 -21.57 5.47 -4.32
C ARG A 191 -21.25 6.25 -5.61
N ASN A 192 -20.29 7.16 -5.57
CA ASN A 192 -19.95 7.97 -6.72
C ASN A 192 -18.91 7.26 -7.59
N ASN A 193 -19.18 7.16 -8.88
CA ASN A 193 -18.23 6.64 -9.87
C ASN A 193 -16.99 7.54 -9.96
N LYS A 194 -15.80 6.92 -10.03
CA LYS A 194 -14.51 7.52 -10.41
C LYS A 194 -13.97 8.58 -9.47
N LYS A 195 -14.12 8.44 -8.19
CA LYS A 195 -13.46 9.35 -7.28
C LYS A 195 -12.13 8.79 -6.83
N ILE A 196 -11.10 9.54 -7.19
CA ILE A 196 -9.82 9.48 -6.48
C ILE A 196 -10.04 10.28 -5.21
N VAL A 197 -9.97 9.61 -4.06
CA VAL A 197 -10.03 10.25 -2.76
C VAL A 197 -8.61 10.62 -2.35
N ILE A 198 -8.44 11.86 -1.93
CA ILE A 198 -7.16 12.36 -1.42
C ILE A 198 -7.36 12.83 0.03
N PRO A 199 -6.32 12.83 0.86
CA PRO A 199 -6.37 13.51 2.15
C PRO A 199 -6.70 15.00 1.94
N ASN A 200 -7.44 15.59 2.86
CA ASN A 200 -7.67 17.04 2.83
C ASN A 200 -6.41 17.80 3.29
N SER A 201 -6.38 19.09 3.00
CA SER A 201 -5.24 19.97 3.33
C SER A 201 -4.90 19.95 4.82
N THR A 202 -5.88 19.77 5.70
CA THR A 202 -5.66 19.69 7.15
C THR A 202 -4.87 18.45 7.56
N THR A 203 -5.00 17.34 6.84
CA THR A 203 -4.26 16.09 7.10
C THR A 203 -2.83 16.14 6.53
N LEU A 204 -2.61 16.92 5.45
CA LEU A 204 -1.30 17.06 4.79
C LEU A 204 -0.64 18.41 5.06
N ASN A 205 -1.01 19.08 6.15
CA ASN A 205 -0.58 20.46 6.45
C ASN A 205 0.92 20.63 6.64
N LYS A 206 1.66 19.56 6.92
CA LYS A 206 3.07 19.67 7.23
C LYS A 206 3.87 18.56 6.58
N ASP A 207 4.90 18.95 5.85
CA ASP A 207 6.00 18.06 5.50
C ASP A 207 6.96 17.96 6.70
N TYR A 208 7.55 16.80 6.85
CA TYR A 208 8.46 16.51 7.94
C TYR A 208 9.85 16.27 7.39
N LEU A 209 10.84 16.97 7.94
CA LEU A 209 12.25 16.73 7.65
C LEU A 209 12.67 15.41 8.32
N LEU A 210 13.17 14.46 7.54
CA LEU A 210 13.51 13.12 8.06
C LEU A 210 14.57 13.20 9.18
N THR A 211 15.55 14.09 9.06
CA THR A 211 16.59 14.29 10.07
C THR A 211 16.02 14.75 11.41
N GLU A 212 15.03 15.64 11.41
CA GLU A 212 14.38 16.07 12.65
C GLU A 212 13.55 14.96 13.29
N MET A 213 12.81 14.21 12.47
CA MET A 213 12.04 13.07 12.97
C MET A 213 12.93 12.04 13.64
N VAL A 214 14.04 11.69 12.99
CA VAL A 214 14.97 10.70 13.53
C VAL A 214 15.65 11.22 14.79
N LYS A 215 16.05 12.49 14.85
CA LYS A 215 16.58 13.11 16.09
C LYS A 215 15.59 12.98 17.26
N LYS A 216 14.31 13.28 17.04
CA LYS A 216 13.27 13.14 18.07
C LYS A 216 13.05 11.69 18.53
N ILE A 217 13.11 10.75 17.60
CA ILE A 217 12.97 9.32 17.92
C ILE A 217 14.20 8.84 18.67
N SER A 218 15.41 9.16 18.20
CA SER A 218 16.67 8.67 18.75
C SER A 218 17.00 9.24 20.13
N ALA A 219 16.51 10.43 20.46
CA ALA A 219 16.67 11.01 21.79
C ALA A 219 16.17 10.08 22.91
N LYS A 220 15.18 9.23 22.60
CA LYS A 220 14.66 8.22 23.52
C LYS A 220 15.57 6.99 23.68
N PHE A 221 16.55 6.80 22.79
CA PHE A 221 17.38 5.60 22.74
C PHE A 221 18.88 5.87 23.02
N ASN A 222 19.27 7.12 23.25
CA ASN A 222 20.67 7.54 23.48
C ASN A 222 21.67 7.06 22.40
N LEU A 223 21.29 7.09 21.13
CA LEU A 223 22.09 6.59 20.01
C LEU A 223 22.59 7.70 19.10
N LYS A 224 23.85 7.58 18.66
CA LYS A 224 24.44 8.48 17.65
C LYS A 224 23.93 8.12 16.25
N ILE A 225 23.47 9.12 15.49
CA ILE A 225 22.97 8.98 14.13
C ILE A 225 23.94 9.65 13.17
N ARG A 226 24.16 9.04 12.00
CA ARG A 226 24.90 9.64 10.89
C ARG A 226 23.95 10.23 9.88
N PHE A 227 24.23 11.45 9.43
CA PHE A 227 23.49 12.13 8.37
C PHE A 227 24.33 12.15 7.10
N TYR A 228 23.69 12.05 5.93
CA TYR A 228 24.37 12.09 4.63
C TYR A 228 23.60 12.95 3.62
N LYS A 229 24.30 13.64 2.75
CA LYS A 229 23.69 14.42 1.65
C LYS A 229 23.17 13.47 0.59
N LYS A 230 21.97 13.75 0.06
CA LYS A 230 21.40 13.03 -1.07
C LYS A 230 22.27 13.24 -2.31
N GLY A 231 22.94 12.24 -2.77
CA GLY A 231 23.92 12.30 -3.88
C GLY A 231 25.18 11.48 -3.57
N ASN A 232 25.52 11.27 -2.29
CA ASN A 232 26.67 10.46 -1.90
C ASN A 232 26.33 8.98 -1.69
N ILE A 233 25.22 8.49 -2.25
CA ILE A 233 24.76 7.10 -2.10
C ILE A 233 25.37 6.18 -3.15
N THR A 234 26.31 6.66 -3.95
CA THR A 234 27.10 5.77 -4.79
C THR A 234 28.19 5.15 -3.93
N ASN A 235 28.08 3.86 -3.65
CA ASN A 235 29.15 2.92 -3.29
C ASN A 235 29.45 2.54 -1.83
N ASN A 236 28.61 2.78 -0.82
CA ASN A 236 28.94 2.28 0.53
C ASN A 236 27.86 1.43 1.25
N TYR A 237 26.98 0.76 0.51
CA TYR A 237 26.20 -0.35 1.04
C TYR A 237 26.79 -1.70 0.57
N LYS A 238 28.09 -1.89 0.74
CA LYS A 238 28.64 -3.23 0.92
C LYS A 238 28.53 -3.51 2.41
N ASP A 239 27.65 -4.41 2.77
CA ASP A 239 27.59 -4.98 4.10
C ASP A 239 28.98 -5.54 4.45
N LYS A 240 29.57 -4.97 5.51
CA LYS A 240 30.58 -5.65 6.32
C LYS A 240 29.94 -6.04 7.63
#